data_c13dd2a5328d6177d50088d68c109295
#
_entry.id   c13dd2a5328d6177d50088d68c109295
#
_cell.length_a   1.000
_cell.length_b   1.000
_cell.length_c   1.000
_cell.angle_alpha   90.00
_cell.angle_beta   90.00
_cell.angle_gamma   90.00
#
_symmetry.space_group_name_H-M   'P 1'
#
loop_
_entity.id
_entity.type
_entity.pdbx_description
1 polymer ?
#
loop_
_entity_poly.entity_id
_entity_poly.type
_entity_poly.pdbx_seq_one_letter_code
_entity_poly.pdbx_strand_id
1 'polypeptide(L)'
;MPSPMNLSSSVTVLAPATVANVVCGFDVLGFALNEPNDTMHLRFTEQPGVTIINEDDYNLPTEPARNVAGAALLAFLRAVPEPVGIEVRISKAIKPGSGIGSSAASAAGAVVGANQLLGNRFSKPELVEFAMYGEEVASGVRHADNIAPGIYGGVTLIRATTPRPDIVPLSAPPLFVTVVHPQIEVKTSDARQILKQQVPLKLAIQQWGNVGALVAGLLQHDYNLIGRALEDVIIEPVRSILIPGFQEVKQGSQAAGALGGGISGSGPSLFMLSKDEATARAVEAVMHDVYERLGLDHHTYLTTINQQGVTLVAPPSA
;
A
#
# COMPACT_ATOMS: atom_id res chain seq x y z
N MET A 1 14.47 3.76 34.40
CA MET A 1 14.82 4.95 33.62
C MET A 1 15.07 4.44 32.19
N PRO A 2 14.52 5.05 31.14
CA PRO A 2 14.91 4.67 29.79
C PRO A 2 16.42 4.90 29.62
N SER A 3 17.10 3.99 28.93
CA SER A 3 18.52 4.14 28.60
C SER A 3 18.74 5.45 27.84
N PRO A 4 19.83 6.17 28.04
CA PRO A 4 20.13 7.40 27.32
C PRO A 4 20.12 7.11 25.82
N MET A 5 19.45 7.98 25.01
CA MET A 5 19.42 7.87 23.55
C MET A 5 20.86 7.87 23.01
N ASN A 6 21.21 6.82 22.29
CA ASN A 6 22.50 6.76 21.60
C ASN A 6 22.38 7.47 20.25
N LEU A 7 22.90 8.69 20.15
CA LEU A 7 22.86 9.51 18.93
C LEU A 7 23.55 8.87 17.71
N SER A 8 24.40 7.85 17.93
CA SER A 8 25.00 7.09 16.83
C SER A 8 24.08 5.97 16.28
N SER A 9 22.92 5.73 16.91
CA SER A 9 22.00 4.71 16.45
C SER A 9 21.33 5.13 15.15
N SER A 10 21.30 4.21 14.18
CA SER A 10 20.57 4.33 12.94
C SER A 10 19.91 3.02 12.56
N VAL A 11 18.89 3.09 11.74
CA VAL A 11 18.22 1.91 11.16
C VAL A 11 17.95 2.13 9.69
N THR A 12 18.00 1.06 8.93
CA THR A 12 17.52 1.05 7.55
C THR A 12 16.33 0.11 7.45
N VAL A 13 15.27 0.57 6.79
CA VAL A 13 14.07 -0.22 6.57
C VAL A 13 13.76 -0.33 5.07
N LEU A 14 13.15 -1.44 4.69
CA LEU A 14 12.48 -1.64 3.40
C LEU A 14 10.99 -1.50 3.62
N ALA A 15 10.37 -0.55 2.94
CA ALA A 15 8.95 -0.26 3.02
C ALA A 15 8.25 -0.74 1.75
N PRO A 16 7.38 -1.76 1.84
CA PRO A 16 6.82 -2.43 0.68
C PRO A 16 5.76 -1.59 -0.03
N ALA A 17 5.64 -1.81 -1.34
CA ALA A 17 4.44 -1.43 -2.08
C ALA A 17 3.22 -2.19 -1.54
N THR A 18 2.04 -1.62 -1.75
CA THR A 18 0.77 -2.18 -1.28
C THR A 18 -0.32 -2.06 -2.33
N VAL A 19 -1.26 -2.99 -2.31
CA VAL A 19 -2.49 -2.95 -3.08
C VAL A 19 -3.65 -2.67 -2.14
N ALA A 20 -4.33 -1.56 -2.34
CA ALA A 20 -5.54 -1.21 -1.59
C ALA A 20 -6.80 -1.60 -2.34
N ASN A 21 -7.92 -1.62 -1.66
CA ASN A 21 -9.26 -1.95 -2.13
C ASN A 21 -9.48 -3.43 -2.44
N VAL A 22 -8.50 -4.13 -2.96
CA VAL A 22 -8.56 -5.56 -3.33
C VAL A 22 -9.87 -5.89 -4.06
N VAL A 23 -10.15 -5.14 -5.13
CA VAL A 23 -11.37 -5.15 -5.94
C VAL A 23 -12.61 -4.75 -5.15
N CYS A 24 -13.28 -5.69 -4.45
CA CYS A 24 -14.56 -5.46 -3.77
C CYS A 24 -14.43 -4.76 -2.40
N GLY A 25 -13.25 -4.68 -1.83
CA GLY A 25 -13.01 -4.16 -0.48
C GLY A 25 -12.60 -2.69 -0.43
N PHE A 26 -13.27 -1.81 -1.17
CA PHE A 26 -12.99 -0.38 -1.22
C PHE A 26 -12.86 0.25 0.18
N ASP A 27 -11.73 0.89 0.47
CA ASP A 27 -11.33 1.51 1.74
C ASP A 27 -11.24 0.54 2.95
N VAL A 28 -11.47 -0.78 2.78
CA VAL A 28 -11.49 -1.75 3.89
C VAL A 28 -10.54 -2.94 3.73
N LEU A 29 -10.00 -3.19 2.55
CA LEU A 29 -9.05 -4.28 2.31
C LEU A 29 -7.76 -3.77 1.66
N GLY A 30 -6.64 -4.37 2.06
CA GLY A 30 -5.35 -4.16 1.42
C GLY A 30 -4.39 -5.31 1.67
N PHE A 31 -3.34 -5.41 0.85
CA PHE A 31 -2.24 -6.33 1.08
C PHE A 31 -0.89 -5.73 0.67
N ALA A 32 0.18 -6.22 1.28
CA ALA A 32 1.54 -5.80 0.97
C ALA A 32 2.16 -6.68 -0.12
N LEU A 33 3.04 -6.08 -0.93
CA LEU A 33 3.81 -6.75 -1.99
C LEU A 33 5.24 -7.03 -1.51
N ASN A 34 5.86 -8.13 -1.96
CA ASN A 34 7.28 -8.35 -1.69
C ASN A 34 8.18 -7.37 -2.46
N GLU A 35 7.74 -6.92 -3.64
CA GLU A 35 8.43 -5.93 -4.48
C GLU A 35 7.40 -5.08 -5.25
N PRO A 36 7.75 -3.81 -5.55
CA PRO A 36 8.95 -3.06 -5.15
C PRO A 36 8.93 -2.57 -3.70
N ASN A 37 10.11 -2.13 -3.18
CA ASN A 37 10.24 -1.57 -1.84
C ASN A 37 10.98 -0.24 -1.88
N ASP A 38 10.50 0.76 -1.14
CA ASP A 38 11.28 1.96 -0.85
C ASP A 38 12.32 1.66 0.24
N THR A 39 13.50 2.26 0.15
CA THR A 39 14.52 2.17 1.20
C THR A 39 14.54 3.46 2.00
N MET A 40 14.52 3.33 3.32
CA MET A 40 14.57 4.48 4.22
C MET A 40 15.64 4.27 5.29
N HIS A 41 16.52 5.27 5.43
CA HIS A 41 17.54 5.28 6.48
C HIS A 41 17.19 6.36 7.50
N LEU A 42 17.01 5.95 8.77
CA LEU A 42 16.65 6.84 9.86
C LEU A 42 17.78 6.89 10.90
N ARG A 43 18.05 8.07 11.45
CA ARG A 43 18.99 8.27 12.56
C ARG A 43 18.53 9.37 13.49
N PHE A 44 19.03 9.33 14.73
CA PHE A 44 18.84 10.44 15.66
C PHE A 44 19.65 11.67 15.25
N THR A 45 19.14 12.84 15.61
CA THR A 45 19.84 14.13 15.47
C THR A 45 19.89 14.86 16.82
N GLU A 46 20.87 15.77 16.98
CA GLU A 46 21.01 16.57 18.21
C GLU A 46 19.86 17.54 18.40
N GLN A 47 19.33 18.12 17.30
CA GLN A 47 18.22 19.06 17.35
C GLN A 47 16.91 18.29 17.28
N PRO A 48 15.96 18.53 18.21
CA PRO A 48 14.63 17.96 18.13
C PRO A 48 13.87 18.35 16.85
N GLY A 49 13.08 17.43 16.32
CA GLY A 49 12.27 17.64 15.13
C GLY A 49 12.51 16.59 14.05
N VAL A 50 12.04 16.87 12.84
CA VAL A 50 12.13 15.96 11.68
C VAL A 50 12.91 16.64 10.57
N THR A 51 13.89 15.94 10.00
CA THR A 51 14.62 16.35 8.80
C THR A 51 14.38 15.31 7.70
N ILE A 52 13.94 15.77 6.52
CA ILE A 52 13.67 14.91 5.36
C ILE A 52 14.75 15.14 4.30
N ILE A 53 15.32 14.05 3.79
CA ILE A 53 16.26 14.04 2.66
C ILE A 53 15.73 13.03 1.64
N ASN A 54 15.33 13.53 0.47
CA ASN A 54 14.97 12.68 -0.66
C ASN A 54 16.25 12.37 -1.45
N GLU A 55 16.46 11.08 -1.77
CA GLU A 55 17.63 10.59 -2.52
C GLU A 55 17.25 10.17 -3.95
N ASP A 56 16.10 10.65 -4.43
CA ASP A 56 15.55 10.41 -5.76
C ASP A 56 15.20 11.73 -6.46
N ASP A 57 14.85 11.66 -7.74
CA ASP A 57 14.58 12.81 -8.61
C ASP A 57 13.08 13.20 -8.66
N TYR A 58 12.24 12.68 -7.77
CA TYR A 58 10.80 12.98 -7.79
C TYR A 58 10.41 14.36 -7.26
N ASN A 59 11.37 15.14 -6.75
CA ASN A 59 11.16 16.50 -6.25
C ASN A 59 10.05 16.61 -5.18
N LEU A 60 9.94 15.59 -4.32
CA LEU A 60 8.98 15.59 -3.23
C LEU A 60 9.34 16.66 -2.18
N PRO A 61 8.33 17.24 -1.49
CA PRO A 61 8.59 18.24 -0.46
C PRO A 61 9.54 17.73 0.63
N THR A 62 10.47 18.55 1.08
CA THR A 62 11.37 18.27 2.22
C THR A 62 10.89 18.93 3.51
N GLU A 63 9.90 19.84 3.45
CA GLU A 63 9.25 20.39 4.63
C GLU A 63 8.43 19.29 5.33
N PRO A 64 8.71 18.96 6.60
CA PRO A 64 8.10 17.82 7.27
C PRO A 64 6.57 17.83 7.27
N ALA A 65 5.94 18.98 7.46
CA ALA A 65 4.48 19.09 7.49
C ALA A 65 3.82 18.87 6.10
N ARG A 66 4.59 18.98 5.03
CA ARG A 66 4.14 18.80 3.64
C ARG A 66 4.65 17.51 3.01
N ASN A 67 5.48 16.76 3.73
CA ASN A 67 6.01 15.48 3.31
C ASN A 67 5.26 14.35 4.04
N VAL A 68 4.93 13.29 3.34
CA VAL A 68 4.16 12.16 3.88
C VAL A 68 4.88 11.48 5.05
N ALA A 69 6.15 11.14 4.89
CA ALA A 69 6.97 10.57 5.97
C ALA A 69 7.15 11.57 7.12
N GLY A 70 7.34 12.85 6.78
CA GLY A 70 7.48 13.92 7.75
C GLY A 70 6.24 14.13 8.60
N ALA A 71 5.06 14.19 8.01
CA ALA A 71 3.79 14.34 8.73
C ALA A 71 3.51 13.16 9.66
N ALA A 72 3.80 11.92 9.20
CA ALA A 72 3.72 10.72 10.02
C ALA A 72 4.68 10.77 11.22
N LEU A 73 5.94 11.17 10.99
CA LEU A 73 6.94 11.35 12.06
C LEU A 73 6.58 12.46 13.03
N LEU A 74 6.03 13.57 12.56
CA LEU A 74 5.55 14.63 13.43
C LEU A 74 4.41 14.16 14.34
N ALA A 75 3.49 13.33 13.83
CA ALA A 75 2.43 12.71 14.63
C ALA A 75 3.03 11.74 15.65
N PHE A 76 3.97 10.89 15.25
CA PHE A 76 4.69 9.96 16.09
C PHE A 76 5.44 10.69 17.23
N LEU A 77 6.22 11.73 16.92
CA LEU A 77 7.01 12.49 17.91
C LEU A 77 6.15 13.24 18.93
N ARG A 78 4.91 13.64 18.57
CA ARG A 78 3.98 14.21 19.56
C ARG A 78 3.59 13.25 20.67
N ALA A 79 3.65 11.95 20.42
CA ALA A 79 3.37 10.92 21.42
C ALA A 79 4.61 10.50 22.23
N VAL A 80 5.81 11.00 21.86
CA VAL A 80 7.06 10.75 22.58
C VAL A 80 7.28 11.84 23.61
N PRO A 81 7.39 11.52 24.91
CA PRO A 81 7.55 12.53 25.98
C PRO A 81 8.86 13.33 25.91
N GLU A 82 9.93 12.68 25.46
CA GLU A 82 11.24 13.29 25.37
C GLU A 82 11.41 14.08 24.05
N PRO A 83 12.15 15.20 24.04
CA PRO A 83 12.48 15.89 22.80
C PRO A 83 13.42 15.03 21.96
N VAL A 84 12.96 14.55 20.80
CA VAL A 84 13.71 13.68 19.89
C VAL A 84 13.85 14.35 18.53
N GLY A 85 15.05 14.28 17.95
CA GLY A 85 15.32 14.64 16.57
C GLY A 85 15.53 13.39 15.71
N ILE A 86 14.88 13.34 14.54
CA ILE A 86 15.00 12.25 13.56
C ILE A 86 15.28 12.83 12.17
N GLU A 87 16.37 12.38 11.56
CA GLU A 87 16.62 12.55 10.13
C GLU A 87 16.19 11.27 9.42
N VAL A 88 15.46 11.40 8.32
CA VAL A 88 15.12 10.29 7.43
C VAL A 88 15.58 10.60 6.01
N ARG A 89 16.34 9.67 5.44
CA ARG A 89 16.73 9.64 4.02
C ARG A 89 15.83 8.64 3.31
N ILE A 90 15.26 9.03 2.18
CA ILE A 90 14.26 8.25 1.46
C ILE A 90 14.75 8.04 0.03
N SER A 91 14.89 6.79 -0.38
CA SER A 91 15.14 6.37 -1.76
C SER A 91 13.94 5.58 -2.25
N LYS A 92 13.23 6.13 -3.24
CA LYS A 92 11.96 5.56 -3.74
C LYS A 92 12.16 4.68 -4.96
N ALA A 93 11.80 3.40 -4.81
CA ALA A 93 11.59 2.49 -5.93
C ALA A 93 10.10 2.44 -6.34
N ILE A 94 9.20 2.89 -5.47
CA ILE A 94 7.76 2.96 -5.74
C ILE A 94 7.44 4.35 -6.26
N LYS A 95 7.13 4.44 -7.56
CA LYS A 95 6.84 5.74 -8.20
C LYS A 95 5.66 6.44 -7.54
N PRO A 96 5.79 7.72 -7.15
CA PRO A 96 4.67 8.52 -6.67
C PRO A 96 3.52 8.56 -7.70
N GLY A 97 2.27 8.43 -7.24
CA GLY A 97 1.11 8.42 -8.12
C GLY A 97 0.87 7.11 -8.89
N SER A 98 1.67 6.07 -8.65
CA SER A 98 1.51 4.77 -9.32
C SER A 98 0.25 3.99 -8.95
N GLY A 99 -0.36 4.28 -7.79
CA GLY A 99 -1.50 3.50 -7.28
C GLY A 99 -1.12 2.24 -6.49
N ILE A 100 0.18 1.98 -6.27
CA ILE A 100 0.66 0.85 -5.46
C ILE A 100 1.24 1.30 -4.11
N GLY A 101 0.60 2.27 -3.47
CA GLY A 101 0.87 2.64 -2.09
C GLY A 101 2.19 3.39 -1.85
N SER A 102 2.69 4.18 -2.81
CA SER A 102 3.95 4.93 -2.66
C SER A 102 3.95 5.88 -1.44
N SER A 103 2.85 6.58 -1.16
CA SER A 103 2.69 7.42 0.04
C SER A 103 2.69 6.58 1.31
N ALA A 104 1.91 5.50 1.31
CA ALA A 104 1.79 4.61 2.45
C ALA A 104 3.12 3.93 2.81
N ALA A 105 3.93 3.54 1.81
CA ALA A 105 5.28 3.01 2.04
C ALA A 105 6.16 4.03 2.77
N SER A 106 6.13 5.31 2.34
CA SER A 106 6.89 6.39 3.01
C SER A 106 6.40 6.61 4.45
N ALA A 107 5.08 6.64 4.68
CA ALA A 107 4.52 6.83 6.03
C ALA A 107 4.81 5.63 6.94
N ALA A 108 4.57 4.40 6.46
CA ALA A 108 4.79 3.18 7.22
C ALA A 108 6.28 2.96 7.55
N GLY A 109 7.16 3.11 6.55
CA GLY A 109 8.60 3.00 6.75
C GLY A 109 9.13 3.98 7.78
N ALA A 110 8.67 5.24 7.72
CA ALA A 110 9.07 6.28 8.65
C ALA A 110 8.69 5.94 10.10
N VAL A 111 7.43 5.58 10.38
CA VAL A 111 6.98 5.31 11.75
C VAL A 111 7.54 3.99 12.30
N VAL A 112 7.68 2.95 11.47
CA VAL A 112 8.29 1.67 11.88
C VAL A 112 9.77 1.86 12.17
N GLY A 113 10.51 2.57 11.31
CA GLY A 113 11.92 2.88 11.53
C GLY A 113 12.14 3.72 12.78
N ALA A 114 11.34 4.76 13.01
CA ALA A 114 11.38 5.58 14.21
C ALA A 114 11.05 4.78 15.47
N ASN A 115 10.06 3.89 15.43
CA ASN A 115 9.69 3.02 16.53
C ASN A 115 10.85 2.08 16.90
N GLN A 116 11.52 1.53 15.89
CA GLN A 116 12.71 0.69 16.08
C GLN A 116 13.84 1.46 16.76
N LEU A 117 14.13 2.68 16.31
CA LEU A 117 15.14 3.56 16.95
C LEU A 117 14.84 3.82 18.41
N LEU A 118 13.57 3.94 18.78
CA LEU A 118 13.10 4.20 20.14
C LEU A 118 12.86 2.90 20.95
N GLY A 119 13.28 1.73 20.47
CA GLY A 119 13.16 0.46 21.16
C GLY A 119 11.74 -0.12 21.16
N ASN A 120 10.99 0.10 20.10
CA ASN A 120 9.63 -0.45 19.86
C ASN A 120 8.60 -0.04 20.94
N ARG A 121 8.49 1.26 21.20
CA ARG A 121 7.60 1.82 22.24
C ARG A 121 6.12 1.72 21.89
N PHE A 122 5.77 1.72 20.61
CA PHE A 122 4.38 1.77 20.14
C PHE A 122 3.97 0.46 19.50
N SER A 123 2.71 0.12 19.67
CA SER A 123 2.05 -1.03 19.05
C SER A 123 1.73 -0.77 17.57
N LYS A 124 1.51 -1.84 16.79
CA LYS A 124 1.13 -1.71 15.37
C LYS A 124 -0.10 -0.81 15.12
N PRO A 125 -1.21 -0.91 15.91
CA PRO A 125 -2.34 0.02 15.74
C PRO A 125 -1.95 1.49 15.92
N GLU A 126 -1.10 1.82 16.90
CA GLU A 126 -0.62 3.19 17.10
C GLU A 126 0.27 3.65 15.93
N LEU A 127 1.12 2.77 15.40
CA LEU A 127 1.90 3.08 14.21
C LEU A 127 1.03 3.35 12.98
N VAL A 128 -0.08 2.58 12.80
CA VAL A 128 -1.07 2.87 11.75
C VAL A 128 -1.69 4.24 11.95
N GLU A 129 -2.08 4.58 13.20
CA GLU A 129 -2.66 5.88 13.54
C GLU A 129 -1.71 7.04 13.17
N PHE A 130 -0.42 6.95 13.53
CA PHE A 130 0.57 7.95 13.18
C PHE A 130 0.81 8.04 11.66
N ALA A 131 0.89 6.91 10.97
CA ALA A 131 1.11 6.88 9.52
C ALA A 131 -0.06 7.47 8.73
N MET A 132 -1.30 7.37 9.23
CA MET A 132 -2.49 7.97 8.61
C MET A 132 -2.43 9.50 8.52
N TYR A 133 -1.64 10.19 9.36
CA TYR A 133 -1.38 11.63 9.19
C TYR A 133 -0.56 11.94 7.94
N GLY A 134 0.32 11.02 7.54
CA GLY A 134 1.02 11.12 6.26
C GLY A 134 0.08 10.96 5.07
N GLU A 135 -0.85 10.00 5.15
CA GLU A 135 -1.83 9.79 4.09
C GLU A 135 -2.78 10.98 3.92
N GLU A 136 -3.14 11.67 5.01
CA GLU A 136 -3.92 12.92 4.96
C GLU A 136 -3.23 14.01 4.15
N VAL A 137 -1.89 14.08 4.20
CA VAL A 137 -1.12 15.05 3.38
C VAL A 137 -1.16 14.69 1.90
N ALA A 138 -1.15 13.39 1.56
CA ALA A 138 -1.14 12.91 0.18
C ALA A 138 -2.51 12.97 -0.48
N SER A 139 -3.58 12.58 0.24
CA SER A 139 -4.91 12.33 -0.32
C SER A 139 -6.02 13.24 0.25
N GLY A 140 -5.73 13.98 1.32
CA GLY A 140 -6.70 14.78 2.06
C GLY A 140 -7.58 13.98 3.01
N VAL A 141 -7.39 12.66 3.09
CA VAL A 141 -8.20 11.74 3.93
C VAL A 141 -7.29 10.71 4.60
N ARG A 142 -7.64 10.31 5.81
CA ARG A 142 -6.92 9.30 6.59
C ARG A 142 -7.38 7.89 6.22
N HIS A 143 -6.76 7.29 5.22
CA HIS A 143 -6.98 5.90 4.83
C HIS A 143 -5.96 4.98 5.48
N ALA A 144 -6.38 3.74 5.79
CA ALA A 144 -5.52 2.72 6.37
C ALA A 144 -5.26 1.52 5.46
N ASP A 145 -5.98 1.39 4.35
CA ASP A 145 -5.99 0.24 3.46
C ASP A 145 -4.67 -0.04 2.72
N ASN A 146 -3.82 0.99 2.54
CA ASN A 146 -2.42 0.83 2.12
C ASN A 146 -1.47 0.77 3.33
N ILE A 147 -1.71 1.58 4.35
CA ILE A 147 -0.82 1.71 5.52
C ILE A 147 -0.83 0.44 6.37
N ALA A 148 -2.02 -0.11 6.64
CA ALA A 148 -2.14 -1.29 7.50
C ALA A 148 -1.35 -2.48 6.95
N PRO A 149 -1.50 -2.91 5.67
CA PRO A 149 -0.68 -4.00 5.16
C PRO A 149 0.81 -3.64 5.09
N GLY A 150 1.18 -2.39 4.86
CA GLY A 150 2.57 -1.94 4.92
C GLY A 150 3.20 -2.18 6.30
N ILE A 151 2.45 -1.98 7.40
CA ILE A 151 2.94 -2.16 8.77
C ILE A 151 2.77 -3.60 9.28
N TYR A 152 1.64 -4.24 8.97
CA TYR A 152 1.32 -5.58 9.46
C TYR A 152 1.94 -6.70 8.63
N GLY A 153 2.08 -6.46 7.32
CA GLY A 153 2.26 -7.50 6.32
C GLY A 153 0.97 -8.24 5.99
N GLY A 154 1.02 -9.11 4.99
CA GLY A 154 -0.08 -9.96 4.57
C GLY A 154 -1.26 -9.19 4.01
N VAL A 155 -2.45 -9.76 4.19
CA VAL A 155 -3.73 -9.14 3.87
C VAL A 155 -4.32 -8.55 5.15
N THR A 156 -4.87 -7.35 5.08
CA THR A 156 -5.50 -6.69 6.24
C THR A 156 -6.92 -6.24 5.92
N LEU A 157 -7.83 -6.46 6.87
CA LEU A 157 -9.18 -5.90 6.87
C LEU A 157 -9.21 -4.73 7.85
N ILE A 158 -9.61 -3.58 7.39
CA ILE A 158 -9.81 -2.37 8.19
C ILE A 158 -11.27 -2.33 8.63
N ARG A 159 -11.54 -2.72 9.88
CA ARG A 159 -12.90 -2.69 10.45
C ARG A 159 -13.33 -1.26 10.78
N ALA A 160 -12.41 -0.45 11.27
CA ALA A 160 -12.63 0.96 11.61
C ALA A 160 -11.30 1.72 11.65
N THR A 161 -11.36 3.03 11.43
CA THR A 161 -10.23 3.95 11.61
C THR A 161 -10.43 4.89 12.78
N THR A 162 -11.65 4.99 13.33
CA THR A 162 -12.03 5.86 14.45
C THR A 162 -12.83 5.05 15.49
N PRO A 163 -12.69 5.37 16.80
CA PRO A 163 -11.80 6.37 17.40
C PRO A 163 -10.31 5.97 17.36
N ARG A 164 -10.00 4.70 17.09
CA ARG A 164 -8.66 4.15 16.86
C ARG A 164 -8.70 3.12 15.74
N PRO A 165 -7.58 2.91 15.02
CA PRO A 165 -7.51 1.88 14.00
C PRO A 165 -7.81 0.49 14.57
N ASP A 166 -8.79 -0.20 13.98
CA ASP A 166 -9.14 -1.59 14.26
C ASP A 166 -8.84 -2.41 13.01
N ILE A 167 -7.69 -3.06 13.04
CA ILE A 167 -7.10 -3.78 11.92
C ILE A 167 -7.12 -5.26 12.21
N VAL A 168 -7.67 -6.03 11.30
CA VAL A 168 -7.73 -7.50 11.36
C VAL A 168 -6.80 -8.09 10.33
N PRO A 169 -5.63 -8.63 10.72
CA PRO A 169 -4.78 -9.39 9.81
C PRO A 169 -5.50 -10.67 9.35
N LEU A 170 -5.46 -10.96 8.06
CA LEU A 170 -6.08 -12.12 7.47
C LEU A 170 -5.00 -13.11 6.99
N SER A 171 -5.17 -14.40 7.30
CA SER A 171 -4.42 -15.45 6.64
C SER A 171 -4.86 -15.57 5.18
N ALA A 172 -3.92 -15.83 4.29
CA ALA A 172 -4.17 -16.05 2.87
C ALA A 172 -3.36 -17.24 2.36
N PRO A 173 -3.85 -17.97 1.35
CA PRO A 173 -3.04 -18.98 0.67
C PRO A 173 -1.87 -18.31 -0.06
N PRO A 174 -0.86 -19.08 -0.50
CA PRO A 174 0.15 -18.57 -1.41
C PRO A 174 -0.50 -18.00 -2.68
N LEU A 175 -0.20 -16.74 -2.98
CA LEU A 175 -0.73 -16.04 -4.14
C LEU A 175 0.41 -15.29 -4.84
N PHE A 176 0.47 -15.46 -6.15
CA PHE A 176 1.27 -14.60 -7.02
C PHE A 176 0.46 -13.37 -7.39
N VAL A 177 1.14 -12.25 -7.47
CA VAL A 177 0.56 -10.96 -7.82
C VAL A 177 1.30 -10.41 -9.02
N THR A 178 0.57 -10.21 -10.11
CA THR A 178 1.09 -9.50 -11.27
C THR A 178 0.50 -8.11 -11.28
N VAL A 179 1.36 -7.09 -11.33
CA VAL A 179 0.96 -5.69 -11.37
C VAL A 179 1.43 -5.08 -12.66
N VAL A 180 0.61 -4.30 -13.33
CA VAL A 180 1.01 -3.40 -14.41
C VAL A 180 0.77 -1.96 -14.00
N HIS A 181 1.77 -1.11 -14.18
CA HIS A 181 1.72 0.32 -13.95
C HIS A 181 1.91 1.07 -15.28
N PRO A 182 0.84 1.46 -15.98
CA PRO A 182 0.95 2.35 -17.14
C PRO A 182 1.47 3.72 -16.69
N GLN A 183 2.37 4.31 -17.49
CA GLN A 183 3.03 5.58 -17.16
C GLN A 183 2.12 6.78 -17.43
N ILE A 184 0.91 6.73 -16.90
CA ILE A 184 -0.07 7.83 -16.90
C ILE A 184 -0.31 8.30 -15.48
N GLU A 185 -0.84 9.50 -15.31
CA GLU A 185 -1.19 10.04 -14.00
C GLU A 185 -2.71 9.94 -13.77
N VAL A 186 -3.10 9.33 -12.65
CA VAL A 186 -4.47 9.38 -12.12
C VAL A 186 -4.41 9.95 -10.71
N LYS A 187 -4.86 11.19 -10.53
CA LYS A 187 -4.86 11.82 -9.21
C LYS A 187 -5.89 11.14 -8.30
N THR A 188 -5.49 10.83 -7.09
CA THR A 188 -6.37 10.20 -6.08
C THR A 188 -7.62 11.05 -5.82
N SER A 189 -7.47 12.39 -5.81
CA SER A 189 -8.60 13.32 -5.70
C SER A 189 -9.63 13.12 -6.80
N ASP A 190 -9.19 13.03 -8.05
CA ASP A 190 -10.07 12.92 -9.22
C ASP A 190 -10.76 11.55 -9.24
N ALA A 191 -10.01 10.48 -8.95
CA ALA A 191 -10.56 9.13 -8.83
C ALA A 191 -11.60 9.01 -7.70
N ARG A 192 -11.55 9.90 -6.69
CA ARG A 192 -12.53 9.95 -5.62
C ARG A 192 -13.73 10.86 -5.93
N GLN A 193 -13.51 11.98 -6.62
CA GLN A 193 -14.57 12.93 -6.97
C GLN A 193 -15.63 12.34 -7.90
N ILE A 194 -15.27 11.41 -8.78
CA ILE A 194 -16.21 10.76 -9.70
C ILE A 194 -17.14 9.74 -9.01
N LEU A 195 -16.85 9.37 -7.74
CA LEU A 195 -17.63 8.38 -7.01
C LEU A 195 -18.95 8.96 -6.52
N LYS A 196 -20.01 8.17 -6.67
CA LYS A 196 -21.34 8.53 -6.15
C LYS A 196 -21.37 8.45 -4.63
N GLN A 197 -21.99 9.45 -4.00
CA GLN A 197 -22.17 9.50 -2.54
C GLN A 197 -23.28 8.54 -2.05
N GLN A 198 -24.13 8.04 -2.94
CA GLN A 198 -25.23 7.13 -2.63
C GLN A 198 -25.16 5.91 -3.55
N VAL A 199 -25.40 4.75 -2.96
CA VAL A 199 -25.36 3.46 -3.65
C VAL A 199 -26.71 2.77 -3.50
N PRO A 200 -27.29 2.22 -4.58
CA PRO A 200 -28.51 1.41 -4.48
C PRO A 200 -28.29 0.21 -3.56
N LEU A 201 -29.22 -0.04 -2.64
CA LEU A 201 -29.11 -1.13 -1.65
C LEU A 201 -28.81 -2.49 -2.30
N LYS A 202 -29.38 -2.76 -3.48
CA LYS A 202 -29.12 -4.01 -4.22
C LYS A 202 -27.63 -4.19 -4.55
N LEU A 203 -26.95 -3.13 -5.00
CA LEU A 203 -25.52 -3.18 -5.30
C LEU A 203 -24.69 -3.28 -4.01
N ALA A 204 -25.10 -2.59 -2.95
CA ALA A 204 -24.45 -2.70 -1.66
C ALA A 204 -24.52 -4.14 -1.11
N ILE A 205 -25.68 -4.81 -1.19
CA ILE A 205 -25.84 -6.23 -0.79
C ILE A 205 -24.90 -7.14 -1.58
N GLN A 206 -24.76 -6.95 -2.89
CA GLN A 206 -23.83 -7.72 -3.71
C GLN A 206 -22.38 -7.45 -3.31
N GLN A 207 -22.03 -6.19 -3.12
CA GLN A 207 -20.66 -5.77 -2.76
C GLN A 207 -20.23 -6.36 -1.41
N TRP A 208 -21.01 -6.20 -0.34
CA TRP A 208 -20.61 -6.78 0.95
C TRP A 208 -20.67 -8.30 0.97
N GLY A 209 -21.51 -8.92 0.11
CA GLY A 209 -21.45 -10.36 -0.14
C GLY A 209 -20.12 -10.78 -0.74
N ASN A 210 -19.61 -10.04 -1.74
CA ASN A 210 -18.29 -10.28 -2.33
C ASN A 210 -17.16 -10.06 -1.31
N VAL A 211 -17.22 -9.01 -0.47
CA VAL A 211 -16.24 -8.79 0.61
C VAL A 211 -16.21 -9.97 1.58
N GLY A 212 -17.40 -10.40 2.05
CA GLY A 212 -17.50 -11.56 2.94
C GLY A 212 -16.99 -12.84 2.30
N ALA A 213 -17.31 -13.08 1.03
CA ALA A 213 -16.84 -14.23 0.27
C ALA A 213 -15.32 -14.21 0.05
N LEU A 214 -14.74 -13.03 -0.24
CA LEU A 214 -13.28 -12.88 -0.38
C LEU A 214 -12.56 -13.20 0.93
N VAL A 215 -13.02 -12.63 2.05
CA VAL A 215 -12.45 -12.92 3.37
C VAL A 215 -12.56 -14.42 3.70
N ALA A 216 -13.72 -15.03 3.47
CA ALA A 216 -13.92 -16.46 3.68
C ALA A 216 -13.01 -17.31 2.79
N GLY A 217 -12.90 -16.97 1.50
CA GLY A 217 -12.04 -17.65 0.54
C GLY A 217 -10.56 -17.60 0.93
N LEU A 218 -10.08 -16.44 1.40
CA LEU A 218 -8.72 -16.28 1.90
C LEU A 218 -8.47 -17.19 3.11
N LEU A 219 -9.34 -17.13 4.12
CA LEU A 219 -9.20 -17.92 5.36
C LEU A 219 -9.33 -19.44 5.13
N GLN A 220 -10.16 -19.86 4.17
CA GLN A 220 -10.38 -21.26 3.83
C GLN A 220 -9.39 -21.79 2.77
N HIS A 221 -8.54 -20.93 2.22
CA HIS A 221 -7.64 -21.23 1.10
C HIS A 221 -8.39 -21.77 -0.14
N ASP A 222 -9.60 -21.25 -0.36
CA ASP A 222 -10.44 -21.62 -1.50
C ASP A 222 -10.22 -20.65 -2.67
N TYR A 223 -9.33 -21.02 -3.59
CA TYR A 223 -9.02 -20.21 -4.78
C TYR A 223 -10.24 -19.97 -5.68
N ASN A 224 -11.20 -20.90 -5.74
CA ASN A 224 -12.41 -20.74 -6.54
C ASN A 224 -13.33 -19.67 -5.92
N LEU A 225 -13.44 -19.66 -4.60
CA LEU A 225 -14.22 -18.64 -3.89
C LEU A 225 -13.55 -17.28 -3.99
N ILE A 226 -12.20 -17.21 -3.82
CA ILE A 226 -11.42 -15.99 -4.04
C ILE A 226 -11.72 -15.42 -5.43
N GLY A 227 -11.58 -16.22 -6.50
CA GLY A 227 -11.79 -15.76 -7.86
C GLY A 227 -13.20 -15.23 -8.12
N ARG A 228 -14.24 -15.90 -7.61
CA ARG A 228 -15.64 -15.43 -7.76
C ARG A 228 -15.93 -14.16 -6.96
N ALA A 229 -15.21 -13.93 -5.87
CA ALA A 229 -15.41 -12.78 -5.00
C ALA A 229 -14.66 -11.51 -5.47
N LEU A 230 -13.68 -11.64 -6.38
CA LEU A 230 -12.93 -10.52 -6.95
C LEU A 230 -13.77 -9.79 -8.04
N GLU A 231 -14.94 -9.31 -7.63
CA GLU A 231 -15.86 -8.54 -8.43
C GLU A 231 -16.31 -7.30 -7.66
N ASP A 232 -16.16 -6.12 -8.28
CA ASP A 232 -16.65 -4.84 -7.74
C ASP A 232 -17.79 -4.32 -8.61
N VAL A 233 -18.95 -4.10 -7.99
CA VAL A 233 -20.14 -3.62 -8.66
C VAL A 233 -20.44 -2.14 -8.40
N ILE A 234 -19.61 -1.46 -7.62
CA ILE A 234 -19.83 -0.07 -7.18
C ILE A 234 -18.76 0.88 -7.69
N ILE A 235 -17.49 0.60 -7.39
CA ILE A 235 -16.38 1.52 -7.59
C ILE A 235 -15.71 1.31 -8.95
N GLU A 236 -15.31 0.09 -9.26
CA GLU A 236 -14.59 -0.25 -10.49
C GLU A 236 -15.37 0.14 -11.75
N PRO A 237 -16.71 -0.06 -11.86
CA PRO A 237 -17.47 0.36 -13.04
C PRO A 237 -17.38 1.87 -13.32
N VAL A 238 -17.12 2.67 -12.29
CA VAL A 238 -16.99 4.13 -12.40
C VAL A 238 -15.53 4.54 -12.68
N ARG A 239 -14.57 3.94 -11.95
CA ARG A 239 -13.15 4.29 -12.03
C ARG A 239 -12.44 3.74 -13.26
N SER A 240 -12.85 2.61 -13.78
CA SER A 240 -12.21 1.93 -14.92
C SER A 240 -12.07 2.79 -16.17
N ILE A 241 -12.95 3.78 -16.35
CA ILE A 241 -12.90 4.74 -17.46
C ILE A 241 -11.64 5.64 -17.44
N LEU A 242 -11.01 5.78 -16.28
CA LEU A 242 -9.79 6.58 -16.13
C LEU A 242 -8.53 5.81 -16.55
N ILE A 243 -8.65 4.51 -16.82
CA ILE A 243 -7.47 3.65 -17.08
C ILE A 243 -7.63 3.01 -18.46
N PRO A 244 -6.90 3.50 -19.47
CA PRO A 244 -6.90 2.89 -20.80
C PRO A 244 -6.55 1.40 -20.75
N GLY A 245 -7.24 0.56 -21.53
CA GLY A 245 -6.97 -0.87 -21.59
C GLY A 245 -7.48 -1.69 -20.40
N PHE A 246 -8.16 -1.07 -19.41
CA PHE A 246 -8.63 -1.77 -18.20
C PHE A 246 -9.39 -3.07 -18.52
N GLN A 247 -10.39 -3.02 -19.38
CA GLN A 247 -11.23 -4.19 -19.72
C GLN A 247 -10.43 -5.27 -20.45
N GLU A 248 -9.54 -4.86 -21.35
CA GLU A 248 -8.69 -5.79 -22.11
C GLU A 248 -7.71 -6.52 -21.18
N VAL A 249 -7.07 -5.79 -20.25
CA VAL A 249 -6.20 -6.38 -19.22
C VAL A 249 -7.00 -7.35 -18.35
N LYS A 250 -8.15 -6.94 -17.83
CA LYS A 250 -8.94 -7.78 -16.91
C LYS A 250 -9.41 -9.07 -17.58
N GLN A 251 -10.04 -8.97 -18.75
CA GLN A 251 -10.57 -10.12 -19.48
C GLN A 251 -9.46 -11.03 -20.01
N GLY A 252 -8.41 -10.45 -20.60
CA GLY A 252 -7.25 -11.19 -21.09
C GLY A 252 -6.52 -11.95 -19.99
N SER A 253 -6.32 -11.32 -18.83
CA SER A 253 -5.69 -11.96 -17.66
C SER A 253 -6.54 -13.11 -17.11
N GLN A 254 -7.86 -12.95 -17.03
CA GLN A 254 -8.75 -14.04 -16.63
C GLN A 254 -8.74 -15.20 -17.64
N ALA A 255 -8.71 -14.90 -18.94
CA ALA A 255 -8.56 -15.92 -19.97
C ALA A 255 -7.22 -16.67 -19.91
N ALA A 256 -6.15 -15.98 -19.43
CA ALA A 256 -4.83 -16.59 -19.16
C ALA A 256 -4.78 -17.39 -17.84
N GLY A 257 -5.88 -17.43 -17.06
CA GLY A 257 -6.01 -18.25 -15.86
C GLY A 257 -5.88 -17.50 -14.54
N ALA A 258 -5.80 -16.16 -14.55
CA ALA A 258 -5.84 -15.37 -13.31
C ALA A 258 -7.13 -15.68 -12.52
N LEU A 259 -7.03 -15.70 -11.20
CA LEU A 259 -8.19 -15.80 -10.31
C LEU A 259 -9.11 -14.57 -10.47
N GLY A 260 -8.51 -13.41 -10.64
CA GLY A 260 -9.15 -12.12 -10.79
C GLY A 260 -8.23 -11.01 -10.29
N GLY A 261 -8.73 -9.79 -10.35
CA GLY A 261 -8.02 -8.59 -9.97
C GLY A 261 -8.74 -7.35 -10.47
N GLY A 262 -8.10 -6.20 -10.35
CA GLY A 262 -8.68 -4.93 -10.76
C GLY A 262 -7.74 -3.76 -10.48
N ILE A 263 -8.32 -2.62 -10.15
CA ILE A 263 -7.58 -1.39 -9.88
C ILE A 263 -6.88 -1.48 -8.53
N SER A 264 -5.60 -1.15 -8.48
CA SER A 264 -4.84 -0.97 -7.24
C SER A 264 -5.03 0.45 -6.72
N GLY A 265 -5.59 0.61 -5.53
CA GLY A 265 -5.83 1.92 -4.92
C GLY A 265 -6.72 2.81 -5.78
N SER A 266 -6.20 3.98 -6.16
CA SER A 266 -6.86 4.91 -7.10
C SER A 266 -6.56 4.61 -8.57
N GLY A 267 -5.68 3.67 -8.85
CA GLY A 267 -5.01 3.49 -10.13
C GLY A 267 -3.82 4.45 -10.30
N PRO A 268 -3.17 4.48 -11.46
CA PRO A 268 -3.53 3.75 -12.68
C PRO A 268 -3.11 2.27 -12.71
N SER A 269 -2.38 1.79 -11.69
CA SER A 269 -1.94 0.41 -11.65
C SER A 269 -3.12 -0.56 -11.56
N LEU A 270 -2.98 -1.68 -12.27
CA LEU A 270 -3.87 -2.83 -12.22
C LEU A 270 -3.10 -4.02 -11.64
N PHE A 271 -3.77 -4.85 -10.85
CA PHE A 271 -3.20 -6.07 -10.33
C PHE A 271 -4.07 -7.29 -10.67
N MET A 272 -3.44 -8.44 -10.78
CA MET A 272 -4.12 -9.73 -10.90
C MET A 272 -3.50 -10.74 -9.92
N LEU A 273 -4.36 -11.59 -9.35
CA LEU A 273 -3.97 -12.68 -8.48
C LEU A 273 -3.93 -14.00 -9.26
N SER A 274 -2.90 -14.79 -9.04
CA SER A 274 -2.72 -16.11 -9.64
C SER A 274 -2.32 -17.13 -8.57
N LYS A 275 -2.70 -18.39 -8.75
CA LYS A 275 -2.38 -19.48 -7.81
C LYS A 275 -0.96 -20.06 -7.99
N ASP A 276 -0.35 -19.84 -9.15
CA ASP A 276 0.97 -20.33 -9.50
C ASP A 276 1.74 -19.36 -10.39
N GLU A 277 3.06 -19.51 -10.44
CA GLU A 277 3.96 -18.61 -11.16
C GLU A 277 3.77 -18.69 -12.69
N ALA A 278 3.47 -19.88 -13.22
CA ALA A 278 3.29 -20.05 -14.67
C ALA A 278 2.08 -19.22 -15.16
N THR A 279 0.98 -19.28 -14.42
CA THR A 279 -0.20 -18.45 -14.66
C THR A 279 0.14 -16.94 -14.51
N ALA A 280 0.89 -16.57 -13.46
CA ALA A 280 1.26 -15.17 -13.25
C ALA A 280 2.13 -14.61 -14.39
N ARG A 281 3.05 -15.40 -14.95
CA ARG A 281 3.85 -15.03 -16.14
C ARG A 281 2.99 -14.90 -17.40
N ALA A 282 2.02 -15.77 -17.59
CA ALA A 282 1.08 -15.66 -18.72
C ALA A 282 0.23 -14.38 -18.61
N VAL A 283 -0.19 -14.03 -17.39
CA VAL A 283 -0.90 -12.78 -17.09
C VAL A 283 -0.01 -11.56 -17.35
N GLU A 284 1.26 -11.61 -16.95
CA GLU A 284 2.23 -10.53 -17.20
C GLU A 284 2.38 -10.27 -18.71
N ALA A 285 2.50 -11.33 -19.51
CA ALA A 285 2.57 -11.21 -20.97
C ALA A 285 1.31 -10.55 -21.56
N VAL A 286 0.12 -10.92 -21.08
CA VAL A 286 -1.14 -10.25 -21.50
C VAL A 286 -1.14 -8.76 -21.15
N MET A 287 -0.73 -8.40 -19.93
CA MET A 287 -0.66 -7.01 -19.50
C MET A 287 0.29 -6.19 -20.38
N HIS A 288 1.47 -6.76 -20.63
CA HIS A 288 2.47 -6.15 -21.51
C HIS A 288 1.92 -5.94 -22.93
N ASP A 289 1.36 -6.97 -23.55
CA ASP A 289 0.81 -6.91 -24.91
C ASP A 289 -0.30 -5.87 -25.07
N VAL A 290 -1.17 -5.71 -24.05
CA VAL A 290 -2.22 -4.69 -24.08
C VAL A 290 -1.62 -3.30 -24.13
N TYR A 291 -0.66 -2.98 -23.27
CA TYR A 291 -0.08 -1.63 -23.20
C TYR A 291 0.88 -1.33 -24.35
N GLU A 292 1.61 -2.33 -24.87
CA GLU A 292 2.36 -2.21 -26.10
C GLU A 292 1.44 -1.83 -27.30
N ARG A 293 0.32 -2.52 -27.46
CA ARG A 293 -0.67 -2.20 -28.51
C ARG A 293 -1.30 -0.81 -28.37
N LEU A 294 -1.45 -0.34 -27.12
CA LEU A 294 -1.95 1.02 -26.85
C LEU A 294 -0.88 2.10 -27.03
N GLY A 295 0.40 1.71 -27.22
CA GLY A 295 1.52 2.65 -27.32
C GLY A 295 1.77 3.42 -26.03
N LEU A 296 1.45 2.82 -24.87
CA LEU A 296 1.64 3.41 -23.56
C LEU A 296 2.83 2.77 -22.84
N ASP A 297 3.78 3.58 -22.41
CA ASP A 297 4.86 3.12 -21.54
C ASP A 297 4.28 2.52 -20.27
N HIS A 298 4.87 1.43 -19.80
CA HIS A 298 4.41 0.73 -18.61
C HIS A 298 5.53 -0.06 -17.94
N HIS A 299 5.34 -0.36 -16.66
CA HIS A 299 6.17 -1.30 -15.91
C HIS A 299 5.31 -2.45 -15.41
N THR A 300 5.86 -3.66 -15.41
CA THR A 300 5.23 -4.82 -14.79
C THR A 300 6.04 -5.28 -13.58
N TYR A 301 5.34 -5.82 -12.59
CA TYR A 301 5.93 -6.47 -11.43
C TYR A 301 5.26 -7.82 -11.26
N LEU A 302 6.06 -8.89 -11.23
CA LEU A 302 5.60 -10.22 -10.87
C LEU A 302 6.17 -10.54 -9.49
N THR A 303 5.31 -10.61 -8.49
CA THR A 303 5.68 -10.70 -7.08
C THR A 303 4.72 -11.61 -6.31
N THR A 304 4.81 -11.61 -4.99
CA THR A 304 3.91 -12.33 -4.08
C THR A 304 3.49 -11.42 -2.92
N ILE A 305 2.55 -11.87 -2.09
CA ILE A 305 2.12 -11.13 -0.90
C ILE A 305 3.23 -11.15 0.15
N ASN A 306 3.69 -9.96 0.55
CA ASN A 306 4.66 -9.77 1.62
C ASN A 306 3.99 -10.02 2.98
N GLN A 307 4.46 -11.01 3.73
CA GLN A 307 3.88 -11.42 5.02
C GLN A 307 4.40 -10.61 6.22
N GLN A 308 5.41 -9.77 6.04
CA GLN A 308 6.13 -9.10 7.14
C GLN A 308 5.78 -7.60 7.26
N GLY A 309 5.41 -6.96 6.16
CA GLY A 309 5.29 -5.50 6.07
C GLY A 309 6.67 -4.85 5.96
N VAL A 310 6.82 -3.67 6.57
CA VAL A 310 8.12 -2.99 6.67
C VAL A 310 9.12 -3.87 7.41
N THR A 311 10.29 -4.09 6.81
CA THR A 311 11.37 -4.92 7.36
C THR A 311 12.62 -4.12 7.62
N LEU A 312 13.42 -4.57 8.61
CA LEU A 312 14.73 -4.01 8.92
C LEU A 312 15.79 -4.63 8.01
N VAL A 313 16.65 -3.79 7.46
CA VAL A 313 17.86 -4.25 6.78
C VAL A 313 18.92 -4.54 7.85
N ALA A 314 19.44 -5.76 7.89
CA ALA A 314 20.53 -6.08 8.78
C ALA A 314 21.75 -5.21 8.45
N PRO A 315 22.49 -4.67 9.45
CA PRO A 315 23.74 -4.00 9.16
C PRO A 315 24.69 -4.98 8.44
N PRO A 316 25.52 -4.48 7.51
CA PRO A 316 26.50 -5.34 6.86
C PRO A 316 27.33 -6.02 7.96
N SER A 317 27.51 -7.35 7.83
CA SER A 317 28.39 -8.12 8.72
C SER A 317 29.80 -7.53 8.64
N ALA A 318 30.31 -7.12 9.80
CA ALA A 318 31.64 -6.54 9.95
C ALA A 318 32.75 -7.54 9.58
#